data_3b5984fc5313aaf635560a1ac8b1b8c2
#
_entry.id   3b5984fc5313aaf635560a1ac8b1b8c2
#
_cell.length_a   1.000
_cell.length_b   1.000
_cell.length_c   1.000
_cell.angle_alpha   90.00
_cell.angle_beta   90.00
_cell.angle_gamma   90.00
#
_symmetry.space_group_name_H-M   'P 1'
#
loop_
_entity.id
_entity.type
_entity.pdbx_description
1 polymer ?
#
loop_
_entity_poly.entity_id
_entity_poly.type
_entity_poly.pdbx_seq_one_letter_code
_entity_poly.pdbx_strand_id
1 'polypeptide(L)'
;MFTRMDESTQEEWQHISEEHMPHIFDMPKRILSMLKQAESLTLGFGTDQLHHALQTATMARRAGAEDEMILISLIHDIGKVINVPNHGQIAAEMIKPYVSEDAYHIIRTHQDFQGEHYYHYMGKPQDLRKQYEKESWYCLLYTSPSPRDGLLSRMPSSA
;
A
#
# COMPACT_ATOMS: atom_id res chain seq x y z
N MET A 1 21.53 -13.18 28.81
CA MET A 1 20.85 -12.13 27.98
C MET A 1 21.35 -10.76 28.45
N PHE A 2 21.92 -9.96 27.55
CA PHE A 2 22.43 -8.64 27.88
C PHE A 2 21.31 -7.66 28.30
N THR A 3 21.64 -6.67 29.11
CA THR A 3 20.76 -5.56 29.50
C THR A 3 21.16 -4.23 28.86
N ARG A 4 22.38 -4.16 28.35
CA ARG A 4 22.91 -3.04 27.57
C ARG A 4 23.46 -3.54 26.24
N MET A 5 23.24 -2.79 25.17
CA MET A 5 23.64 -3.18 23.81
C MET A 5 25.16 -3.34 23.65
N ASP A 6 25.96 -2.52 24.36
CA ASP A 6 27.41 -2.56 24.33
C ASP A 6 28.03 -3.75 25.11
N GLU A 7 27.21 -4.49 25.86
CA GLU A 7 27.59 -5.71 26.60
C GLU A 7 27.13 -7.00 25.84
N SER A 8 26.48 -6.87 24.69
CA SER A 8 25.94 -8.00 23.94
C SER A 8 27.06 -8.88 23.35
N THR A 9 26.83 -10.20 23.29
CA THR A 9 27.74 -11.17 22.68
C THR A 9 27.23 -11.70 21.36
N GLN A 10 28.09 -12.32 20.59
CA GLN A 10 27.72 -12.94 19.31
C GLN A 10 26.68 -14.06 19.50
N GLU A 11 26.81 -14.87 20.52
CA GLU A 11 25.89 -15.96 20.85
C GLU A 11 24.50 -15.45 21.18
N GLU A 12 24.41 -14.34 21.91
CA GLU A 12 23.13 -13.69 22.22
C GLU A 12 22.47 -13.15 20.95
N TRP A 13 23.22 -12.55 20.04
CA TRP A 13 22.70 -12.08 18.75
C TRP A 13 22.28 -13.23 17.84
N GLN A 14 22.96 -14.36 17.85
CA GLN A 14 22.53 -15.55 17.13
C GLN A 14 21.16 -16.03 17.64
N HIS A 15 21.01 -16.16 18.97
CA HIS A 15 19.73 -16.55 19.58
C HIS A 15 18.62 -15.55 19.24
N ILE A 16 18.88 -14.25 19.33
CA ILE A 16 17.92 -13.20 18.95
C ILE A 16 17.51 -13.35 17.50
N SER A 17 18.45 -13.62 16.60
CA SER A 17 18.17 -13.83 15.17
C SER A 17 17.25 -15.05 14.96
N GLU A 18 17.50 -16.16 15.64
CA GLU A 18 16.67 -17.37 15.57
C GLU A 18 15.23 -17.10 16.04
N GLU A 19 15.06 -16.31 17.11
CA GLU A 19 13.74 -15.90 17.62
C GLU A 19 13.01 -14.92 16.68
N HIS A 20 13.73 -14.10 15.91
CA HIS A 20 13.14 -13.18 14.94
C HIS A 20 12.64 -13.87 13.66
N MET A 21 13.27 -14.98 13.24
CA MET A 21 12.94 -15.64 11.97
C MET A 21 11.47 -16.03 11.83
N PRO A 22 10.81 -16.64 12.84
CA PRO A 22 9.38 -16.94 12.75
C PRO A 22 8.51 -15.70 12.50
N HIS A 23 8.88 -14.54 13.08
CA HIS A 23 8.15 -13.29 12.91
C HIS A 23 8.29 -12.71 11.50
N ILE A 24 9.45 -12.91 10.85
CA ILE A 24 9.66 -12.50 9.45
C ILE A 24 8.76 -13.33 8.53
N PHE A 25 8.73 -14.64 8.70
CA PHE A 25 7.91 -15.55 7.88
C PHE A 25 6.39 -15.41 8.15
N ASP A 26 5.99 -14.79 9.26
CA ASP A 26 4.59 -14.58 9.61
C ASP A 26 3.97 -13.31 8.96
N MET A 27 4.76 -12.53 8.23
CA MET A 27 4.30 -11.29 7.59
C MET A 27 3.05 -11.47 6.71
N PRO A 28 2.90 -12.51 5.87
CA PRO A 28 1.69 -12.71 5.08
C PRO A 28 0.43 -12.86 5.94
N LYS A 29 0.51 -13.56 7.07
CA LYS A 29 -0.62 -13.71 7.99
C LYS A 29 -0.99 -12.38 8.67
N ARG A 30 0.01 -11.56 8.99
CA ARG A 30 -0.20 -10.22 9.56
C ARG A 30 -0.91 -9.31 8.57
N ILE A 31 -0.50 -9.31 7.30
CA ILE A 31 -1.16 -8.58 6.22
C ILE A 31 -2.61 -9.04 6.07
N LEU A 32 -2.87 -10.35 6.03
CA LEU A 32 -4.23 -10.88 5.95
C LEU A 32 -5.10 -10.47 7.15
N SER A 33 -4.53 -10.44 8.36
CA SER A 33 -5.22 -9.97 9.56
C SER A 33 -5.57 -8.47 9.46
N MET A 34 -4.66 -7.64 8.97
CA MET A 34 -4.90 -6.22 8.77
C MET A 34 -5.97 -5.97 7.68
N LEU A 35 -5.95 -6.73 6.58
CA LEU A 35 -7.00 -6.66 5.55
C LEU A 35 -8.37 -7.00 6.13
N LYS A 36 -8.48 -8.01 6.99
CA LYS A 36 -9.74 -8.33 7.70
C LYS A 36 -10.19 -7.19 8.62
N GLN A 37 -9.28 -6.54 9.33
CA GLN A 37 -9.62 -5.37 10.15
C GLN A 37 -10.14 -4.19 9.30
N ALA A 38 -9.71 -4.08 8.05
CA ALA A 38 -10.15 -3.05 7.13
C ALA A 38 -11.62 -3.20 6.69
N GLU A 39 -12.27 -4.36 6.88
CA GLU A 39 -13.68 -4.62 6.55
C GLU A 39 -14.65 -3.68 7.29
N SER A 40 -14.30 -3.25 8.50
CA SER A 40 -15.14 -2.33 9.30
C SER A 40 -14.88 -0.84 9.03
N LEU A 41 -13.88 -0.50 8.21
CA LEU A 41 -13.43 0.87 8.00
C LEU A 41 -14.03 1.48 6.73
N THR A 42 -15.13 2.20 6.84
CA THR A 42 -15.71 2.96 5.72
C THR A 42 -15.06 4.34 5.56
N LEU A 43 -14.64 4.98 6.64
CA LEU A 43 -14.00 6.30 6.66
C LEU A 43 -14.74 7.37 5.84
N GLY A 44 -16.08 7.27 5.78
CA GLY A 44 -16.95 8.17 5.03
C GLY A 44 -17.09 7.85 3.54
N PHE A 45 -16.49 6.75 3.06
CA PHE A 45 -16.67 6.27 1.69
C PHE A 45 -17.89 5.34 1.57
N GLY A 46 -18.41 5.18 0.34
CA GLY A 46 -19.54 4.29 0.05
C GLY A 46 -19.23 2.81 0.16
N THR A 47 -17.96 2.43 0.37
CA THR A 47 -17.49 1.06 0.59
C THR A 47 -16.44 1.04 1.70
N ASP A 48 -16.29 -0.10 2.37
CA ASP A 48 -15.20 -0.28 3.34
C ASP A 48 -13.85 -0.50 2.65
N GLN A 49 -12.77 -0.46 3.42
CA GLN A 49 -11.41 -0.50 2.88
C GLN A 49 -11.01 -1.90 2.41
N LEU A 50 -11.60 -2.99 2.93
CA LEU A 50 -11.36 -4.34 2.41
C LEU A 50 -11.97 -4.51 1.02
N HIS A 51 -13.25 -4.12 0.84
CA HIS A 51 -13.88 -4.19 -0.48
C HIS A 51 -13.17 -3.29 -1.49
N HIS A 52 -12.75 -2.09 -1.10
CA HIS A 52 -11.93 -1.21 -1.95
C HIS A 52 -10.62 -1.90 -2.37
N ALA A 53 -9.89 -2.50 -1.46
CA ALA A 53 -8.65 -3.23 -1.72
C ALA A 53 -8.87 -4.40 -2.71
N LEU A 54 -9.91 -5.21 -2.49
CA LEU A 54 -10.27 -6.33 -3.36
C LEU A 54 -10.70 -5.86 -4.76
N GLN A 55 -11.45 -4.76 -4.86
CA GLN A 55 -11.83 -4.16 -6.14
C GLN A 55 -10.59 -3.71 -6.92
N THR A 56 -9.69 -2.97 -6.27
CA THR A 56 -8.46 -2.46 -6.89
C THR A 56 -7.58 -3.61 -7.41
N ALA A 57 -7.35 -4.63 -6.59
CA ALA A 57 -6.58 -5.82 -6.99
C ALA A 57 -7.25 -6.59 -8.13
N THR A 58 -8.59 -6.72 -8.10
CA THR A 58 -9.36 -7.39 -9.15
C THR A 58 -9.24 -6.64 -10.48
N MET A 59 -9.27 -5.31 -10.46
CA MET A 59 -9.11 -4.48 -11.66
C MET A 59 -7.70 -4.60 -12.22
N ALA A 60 -6.66 -4.57 -11.38
CA ALA A 60 -5.28 -4.80 -11.79
C ALA A 60 -5.13 -6.17 -12.48
N ARG A 61 -5.67 -7.23 -11.87
CA ARG A 61 -5.66 -8.58 -12.43
C ARG A 61 -6.37 -8.66 -13.78
N ARG A 62 -7.56 -8.05 -13.93
CA ARG A 62 -8.32 -8.02 -15.18
C ARG A 62 -7.61 -7.21 -16.27
N ALA A 63 -6.81 -6.23 -15.90
CA ALA A 63 -5.96 -5.46 -16.81
C ALA A 63 -4.70 -6.22 -17.25
N GLY A 64 -4.45 -7.43 -16.72
CA GLY A 64 -3.28 -8.23 -17.06
C GLY A 64 -2.00 -7.75 -16.36
N ALA A 65 -2.12 -7.08 -15.21
CA ALA A 65 -0.97 -6.63 -14.45
C ALA A 65 -0.17 -7.80 -13.87
N GLU A 66 1.13 -7.61 -13.68
CA GLU A 66 2.02 -8.55 -13.01
C GLU A 66 1.60 -8.80 -11.56
N ASP A 67 1.94 -9.97 -11.01
CA ASP A 67 1.54 -10.39 -9.66
C ASP A 67 1.93 -9.38 -8.57
N GLU A 68 3.10 -8.76 -8.69
CA GLU A 68 3.55 -7.74 -7.76
C GLU A 68 2.63 -6.51 -7.79
N MET A 69 2.21 -6.06 -8.97
CA MET A 69 1.27 -4.94 -9.12
C MET A 69 -0.11 -5.28 -8.56
N ILE A 70 -0.56 -6.52 -8.71
CA ILE A 70 -1.82 -7.01 -8.11
C ILE A 70 -1.70 -6.98 -6.59
N LEU A 71 -0.57 -7.44 -6.04
CA LEU A 71 -0.31 -7.43 -4.60
C LEU A 71 -0.32 -6.00 -4.05
N ILE A 72 0.43 -5.08 -4.66
CA ILE A 72 0.48 -3.70 -4.17
C ILE A 72 -0.86 -2.98 -4.31
N SER A 73 -1.65 -3.31 -5.34
CA SER A 73 -3.03 -2.82 -5.48
C SER A 73 -3.93 -3.30 -4.35
N LEU A 74 -3.73 -4.52 -3.84
CA LEU A 74 -4.47 -5.06 -2.70
C LEU A 74 -4.14 -4.36 -1.39
N ILE A 75 -2.87 -3.97 -1.20
CA ILE A 75 -2.39 -3.53 0.12
C ILE A 75 -2.06 -2.03 0.21
N HIS A 76 -2.23 -1.26 -0.87
CA HIS A 76 -1.81 0.17 -0.92
C HIS A 76 -2.41 1.01 0.22
N ASP A 77 -3.62 0.71 0.62
CA ASP A 77 -4.39 1.43 1.64
C ASP A 77 -4.35 0.76 3.03
N ILE A 78 -3.64 -0.37 3.18
CA ILE A 78 -3.66 -1.18 4.41
C ILE A 78 -3.20 -0.40 5.65
N GLY A 79 -2.35 0.61 5.46
CA GLY A 79 -1.89 1.48 6.54
C GLY A 79 -3.00 2.28 7.22
N LYS A 80 -4.19 2.41 6.60
CA LYS A 80 -5.36 3.08 7.21
C LYS A 80 -5.86 2.38 8.47
N VAL A 81 -5.57 1.10 8.64
CA VAL A 81 -5.87 0.35 9.87
C VAL A 81 -5.07 0.86 11.06
N ILE A 82 -3.91 1.49 10.80
CA ILE A 82 -3.01 2.03 11.81
C ILE A 82 -3.18 3.55 11.93
N ASN A 83 -3.03 4.28 10.81
CA ASN A 83 -3.11 5.74 10.81
C ASN A 83 -3.43 6.29 9.42
N VAL A 84 -4.58 6.97 9.30
CA VAL A 84 -5.09 7.48 8.02
C VAL A 84 -4.20 8.53 7.36
N PRO A 85 -3.66 9.55 8.06
CA PRO A 85 -2.89 10.64 7.43
C PRO A 85 -1.65 10.21 6.66
N ASN A 86 -0.97 9.15 7.07
CA ASN A 86 0.27 8.65 6.48
C ASN A 86 0.20 7.17 6.08
N HIS A 87 -1.02 6.69 5.76
CA HIS A 87 -1.23 5.26 5.47
C HIS A 87 -0.40 4.73 4.30
N GLY A 88 -0.15 5.54 3.27
CA GLY A 88 0.68 5.14 2.14
C GLY A 88 2.13 4.87 2.54
N GLN A 89 2.69 5.73 3.39
CA GLN A 89 4.04 5.52 3.93
C GLN A 89 4.10 4.29 4.82
N ILE A 90 3.10 4.08 5.69
CA ILE A 90 3.03 2.89 6.55
C ILE A 90 2.98 1.62 5.71
N ALA A 91 2.09 1.56 4.71
CA ALA A 91 1.97 0.42 3.82
C ALA A 91 3.29 0.16 3.06
N ALA A 92 3.91 1.19 2.51
CA ALA A 92 5.16 1.09 1.77
C ALA A 92 6.32 0.55 2.64
N GLU A 93 6.55 1.14 3.83
CA GLU A 93 7.63 0.70 4.72
C GLU A 93 7.44 -0.74 5.23
N MET A 94 6.20 -1.15 5.46
CA MET A 94 5.87 -2.50 5.90
C MET A 94 6.26 -3.57 4.87
N ILE A 95 6.12 -3.27 3.57
CA ILE A 95 6.37 -4.25 2.50
C ILE A 95 7.70 -4.06 1.78
N LYS A 96 8.41 -2.98 2.05
CA LYS A 96 9.69 -2.64 1.40
C LYS A 96 10.67 -3.81 1.26
N PRO A 97 10.86 -4.69 2.26
CA PRO A 97 11.78 -5.82 2.14
C PRO A 97 11.34 -6.91 1.14
N TYR A 98 10.12 -6.87 0.64
CA TYR A 98 9.47 -7.97 -0.10
C TYR A 98 9.08 -7.60 -1.53
N VAL A 99 9.24 -6.35 -1.93
CA VAL A 99 8.83 -5.84 -3.24
C VAL A 99 9.95 -5.07 -3.92
N SER A 100 9.80 -4.82 -5.22
CA SER A 100 10.71 -3.97 -5.98
C SER A 100 10.67 -2.51 -5.47
N GLU A 101 11.72 -1.75 -5.80
CA GLU A 101 11.80 -0.34 -5.45
C GLU A 101 10.67 0.48 -6.13
N ASP A 102 10.34 0.15 -7.37
CA ASP A 102 9.22 0.77 -8.09
C ASP A 102 7.88 0.53 -7.35
N ALA A 103 7.61 -0.71 -6.95
CA ALA A 103 6.40 -1.07 -6.19
C ALA A 103 6.33 -0.35 -4.84
N TYR A 104 7.45 -0.23 -4.13
CA TYR A 104 7.55 0.55 -2.91
C TYR A 104 7.18 2.02 -3.14
N HIS A 105 7.74 2.66 -4.16
CA HIS A 105 7.46 4.06 -4.48
C HIS A 105 6.01 4.28 -4.92
N ILE A 106 5.44 3.37 -5.69
CA ILE A 106 4.03 3.39 -6.10
C ILE A 106 3.11 3.46 -4.88
N ILE A 107 3.27 2.57 -3.91
CA ILE A 107 2.46 2.60 -2.69
C ILE A 107 2.70 3.88 -1.89
N ARG A 108 3.95 4.26 -1.71
CA ARG A 108 4.33 5.41 -0.91
C ARG A 108 3.70 6.72 -1.39
N THR A 109 3.55 6.88 -2.70
CA THR A 109 3.17 8.15 -3.35
C THR A 109 1.76 8.14 -3.93
N HIS A 110 1.02 7.01 -3.87
CA HIS A 110 -0.28 6.87 -4.51
C HIS A 110 -1.27 8.00 -4.16
N GLN A 111 -1.20 8.55 -2.93
CA GLN A 111 -2.07 9.65 -2.51
C GLN A 111 -1.84 10.92 -3.32
N ASP A 112 -0.60 11.23 -3.71
CA ASP A 112 -0.28 12.43 -4.48
C ASP A 112 -0.85 12.35 -5.90
N PHE A 113 -0.98 11.14 -6.45
CA PHE A 113 -1.66 10.89 -7.73
C PHE A 113 -3.17 11.02 -7.60
N GLN A 114 -3.76 10.41 -6.59
CA GLN A 114 -5.20 10.54 -6.30
C GLN A 114 -5.57 11.97 -5.90
N GLY A 115 -4.65 12.71 -5.31
CA GLY A 115 -4.82 14.10 -4.88
C GLY A 115 -5.24 15.06 -5.98
N GLU A 116 -4.93 14.76 -7.25
CA GLU A 116 -5.43 15.51 -8.41
C GLU A 116 -6.95 15.72 -8.37
N HIS A 117 -7.69 14.73 -7.85
CA HIS A 117 -9.15 14.73 -7.87
C HIS A 117 -9.78 15.41 -6.64
N TYR A 118 -9.07 15.49 -5.49
CA TYR A 118 -9.71 15.97 -4.25
C TYR A 118 -8.87 16.92 -3.40
N TYR A 119 -7.58 17.10 -3.67
CA TYR A 119 -6.73 17.97 -2.84
C TYR A 119 -7.19 19.44 -2.81
N HIS A 120 -7.81 19.93 -3.88
CA HIS A 120 -8.35 21.28 -3.92
C HIS A 120 -9.46 21.50 -2.86
N TYR A 121 -10.26 20.48 -2.53
CA TYR A 121 -11.24 20.56 -1.45
C TYR A 121 -10.58 20.66 -0.06
N MET A 122 -9.31 20.31 0.05
CA MET A 122 -8.53 20.37 1.29
C MET A 122 -7.55 21.55 1.32
N GLY A 123 -7.60 22.44 0.32
CA GLY A 123 -6.67 23.57 0.21
C GLY A 123 -5.22 23.14 -0.12
N LYS A 124 -5.03 21.95 -0.68
CA LYS A 124 -3.73 21.42 -1.10
C LYS A 124 -3.54 21.54 -2.61
N PRO A 125 -2.27 21.63 -3.11
CA PRO A 125 -2.00 21.60 -4.55
C PRO A 125 -2.47 20.29 -5.18
N GLN A 126 -3.11 20.39 -6.36
CA GLN A 126 -3.58 19.22 -7.12
C GLN A 126 -2.49 18.55 -7.95
N ASP A 127 -1.38 19.22 -8.16
CA ASP A 127 -0.32 18.82 -9.10
C ASP A 127 0.90 18.18 -8.42
N LEU A 128 0.76 17.70 -7.18
CA LEU A 128 1.87 17.08 -6.44
C LEU A 128 2.50 15.90 -7.18
N ARG A 129 1.71 15.17 -7.98
CA ARG A 129 2.24 14.06 -8.82
C ARG A 129 3.32 14.50 -9.82
N LYS A 130 3.32 15.78 -10.27
CA LYS A 130 4.30 16.28 -11.24
C LYS A 130 5.74 16.19 -10.76
N GLN A 131 5.98 16.21 -9.45
CA GLN A 131 7.32 16.05 -8.89
C GLN A 131 7.95 14.69 -9.24
N TYR A 132 7.14 13.71 -9.64
CA TYR A 132 7.56 12.34 -9.95
C TYR A 132 7.65 12.04 -11.46
N GLU A 133 7.42 13.02 -12.36
CA GLU A 133 7.35 12.78 -13.83
C GLU A 133 8.62 12.17 -14.44
N LYS A 134 9.75 12.27 -13.75
CA LYS A 134 11.04 11.71 -14.21
C LYS A 134 11.32 10.31 -13.66
N GLU A 135 10.48 9.80 -12.77
CA GLU A 135 10.66 8.51 -12.13
C GLU A 135 10.18 7.36 -13.05
N SER A 136 10.90 6.24 -13.04
CA SER A 136 10.58 5.05 -13.86
C SER A 136 9.18 4.50 -13.61
N TRP A 137 8.73 4.54 -12.36
CA TRP A 137 7.44 4.04 -11.90
C TRP A 137 6.26 5.00 -12.13
N TYR A 138 6.49 6.23 -12.56
CA TYR A 138 5.43 7.24 -12.76
C TYR A 138 4.32 6.75 -13.68
N CYS A 139 4.68 6.17 -14.83
CA CYS A 139 3.71 5.67 -15.80
C CYS A 139 2.91 4.47 -15.25
N LEU A 140 3.55 3.63 -14.43
CA LEU A 140 2.91 2.47 -13.81
C LEU A 140 1.79 2.90 -12.85
N LEU A 141 2.02 3.92 -12.05
CA LEU A 141 1.02 4.45 -11.13
C LEU A 141 -0.11 5.20 -11.86
N TYR A 142 0.23 5.96 -12.91
CA TYR A 142 -0.76 6.68 -13.72
C TYR A 142 -1.74 5.72 -14.44
N THR A 143 -1.26 4.55 -14.84
CA THR A 143 -2.06 3.53 -15.53
C THR A 143 -2.67 2.50 -14.57
N SER A 144 -2.34 2.54 -13.28
CA SER A 144 -2.88 1.63 -12.28
C SER A 144 -4.40 1.80 -12.14
N PRO A 145 -5.17 0.74 -12.30
CA PRO A 145 -6.62 0.80 -12.22
C PRO A 145 -7.08 0.99 -10.76
N SER A 146 -7.28 2.24 -10.37
CA SER A 146 -7.96 2.55 -9.10
C SER A 146 -9.44 2.82 -9.35
N PRO A 147 -10.35 2.23 -8.57
CA PRO A 147 -11.78 2.55 -8.66
C PRO A 147 -12.10 4.03 -8.42
N ARG A 148 -11.16 4.77 -7.80
CA ARG A 148 -11.28 6.21 -7.51
C ARG A 148 -10.74 7.10 -8.63
N ASP A 149 -9.96 6.55 -9.56
CA ASP A 149 -9.29 7.32 -10.62
C ASP A 149 -10.10 7.41 -11.92
N GLY A 150 -11.44 7.30 -11.82
CA GLY A 150 -12.34 7.57 -12.95
C GLY A 150 -12.46 6.45 -13.99
N LEU A 151 -11.88 5.26 -13.78
CA LEU A 151 -12.12 4.10 -14.63
C LEU A 151 -13.58 3.60 -14.55
N LEU A 152 -14.30 3.93 -13.49
CA LEU A 152 -15.74 3.71 -13.39
C LEU A 152 -16.54 4.55 -14.42
N SER A 153 -15.98 5.66 -14.92
CA SER A 153 -16.63 6.47 -15.96
C SER A 153 -16.53 5.87 -17.36
N ARG A 154 -15.74 4.80 -17.54
CA ARG A 154 -15.56 4.10 -18.82
C ARG A 154 -16.18 2.71 -18.89
N MET A 155 -16.90 2.27 -17.85
CA MET A 155 -17.74 1.11 -18.00
C MET A 155 -18.98 1.50 -18.82
N PRO A 156 -19.27 0.85 -19.98
CA PRO A 156 -20.55 1.03 -20.60
C PRO A 156 -21.61 0.59 -19.60
N SER A 157 -22.61 1.43 -19.39
CA SER A 157 -23.80 1.06 -18.65
C SER A 157 -24.41 -0.14 -19.40
N SER A 158 -24.10 -1.33 -18.92
CA SER A 158 -24.79 -2.52 -19.38
C SER A 158 -26.22 -2.46 -18.88
N ALA A 159 -27.11 -2.31 -19.84
CA ALA A 159 -28.53 -2.53 -19.69
C ALA A 159 -28.85 -3.87 -19.00
#